data_14db7e05de4d6459d5eae4bfd80a2adc
#
_entry.id   14db7e05de4d6459d5eae4bfd80a2adc
#
_cell.length_a   1.000
_cell.length_b   1.000
_cell.length_c   1.000
_cell.angle_alpha   90.00
_cell.angle_beta   90.00
_cell.angle_gamma   90.00
#
_symmetry.space_group_name_H-M   'P 1'
#
loop_
_entity.id
_entity.type
_entity.pdbx_description
1 polymer ?
#
loop_
_entity_poly.entity_id
_entity_poly.type
_entity_poly.pdbx_seq_one_letter_code
_entity_poly.pdbx_strand_id
1 'polypeptide(L)'
;MLEKIIKRKYYLEHHHLSAPLLAEREAYLTTMYNRGLSRGTLLSTADYLLRIIEFLHLRDDDPLRKVSLGEIESAGDCWARTIKNHPMKQQITGTTKEKFILTAVNWLGPLGKIDRYSPEDNILSGLFSRCYHKRRYLTSPLLDERISYLMLWKKQGAAQITLRQIACYQIHVMDYLPLTELRMVKESEVVRSAEEWEKAIIPEVRKKSGRKENKQAFIRVASGWLGWMGLYVPEPDTPAQYDFIRRYLDHLVLEKGYSERTAEARDSLLKIFFRYLEAEGLLLENVTASTIDGYLEKRGTDGCCRRAIAGNASVLRDFFRYAEEQGWCEHSIRSSIRSPRCYKMESVPSFITWEQVRRMLDNQDDGSRRGIRDRAILELLSVYGLRSSEVADLKLSDIDWRREVIHLRRAKGCRPQEMPLVKNVGESIIHYLKEVRRNEGGCEYVFICLRAPYQKMTTSSIYKIVRDELVKYDLNVKHRGPHTLRHSCATHLVNSGHSMKEVADLLGHQMLDTTRIYAKVDMVGLRKVADMGWEGLL
;
A
#
# COMPACT_ATOMS: atom_id res chain seq x y z
N MET A 1 6.38 -41.70 -30.21
CA MET A 1 6.30 -40.24 -30.41
C MET A 1 7.48 -39.67 -31.19
N LEU A 2 8.67 -40.06 -30.88
CA LEU A 2 9.90 -39.66 -31.60
C LEU A 2 9.84 -39.93 -33.10
N GLU A 3 9.35 -41.10 -33.53
CA GLU A 3 9.16 -41.48 -34.95
C GLU A 3 8.25 -40.52 -35.73
N LYS A 4 7.25 -39.93 -35.06
CA LYS A 4 6.35 -38.94 -35.69
C LYS A 4 7.02 -37.58 -35.90
N ILE A 5 8.00 -37.25 -35.05
CA ILE A 5 8.67 -35.94 -35.03
C ILE A 5 9.92 -35.94 -35.90
N ILE A 6 10.72 -36.99 -35.82
CA ILE A 6 12.03 -37.11 -36.47
C ILE A 6 11.93 -37.92 -37.77
N LYS A 7 12.16 -37.27 -38.92
CA LYS A 7 12.06 -37.91 -40.24
C LYS A 7 13.38 -38.60 -40.69
N ARG A 8 14.52 -38.25 -40.08
CA ARG A 8 15.81 -38.83 -40.42
C ARG A 8 16.02 -40.12 -39.65
N LYS A 9 15.78 -41.26 -40.34
CA LYS A 9 15.81 -42.60 -39.74
C LYS A 9 17.13 -42.92 -39.03
N TYR A 10 18.26 -42.64 -39.64
CA TYR A 10 19.60 -42.86 -39.05
C TYR A 10 19.78 -42.07 -37.75
N TYR A 11 19.39 -40.78 -37.73
CA TYR A 11 19.50 -39.92 -36.54
C TYR A 11 18.55 -40.36 -35.41
N LEU A 12 17.36 -40.82 -35.78
CA LEU A 12 16.38 -41.37 -34.83
C LEU A 12 16.95 -42.64 -34.15
N GLU A 13 17.42 -43.62 -34.93
CA GLU A 13 17.87 -44.93 -34.43
C GLU A 13 19.16 -44.80 -33.59
N HIS A 14 20.15 -44.04 -34.03
CA HIS A 14 21.47 -43.97 -33.40
C HIS A 14 21.59 -42.94 -32.26
N HIS A 15 20.71 -41.97 -32.18
CA HIS A 15 20.79 -40.95 -31.15
C HIS A 15 19.60 -40.94 -30.19
N HIS A 16 18.39 -41.13 -30.70
CA HIS A 16 17.20 -41.01 -29.82
C HIS A 16 16.72 -42.35 -29.28
N LEU A 17 16.64 -43.40 -30.08
CA LEU A 17 16.11 -44.69 -29.61
C LEU A 17 17.15 -45.44 -28.76
N SER A 18 18.44 -45.20 -28.96
CA SER A 18 19.52 -45.80 -28.17
C SER A 18 19.82 -45.08 -26.86
N ALA A 19 19.33 -43.86 -26.66
CA ALA A 19 19.63 -43.09 -25.46
C ALA A 19 18.76 -43.48 -24.28
N PRO A 20 19.24 -43.40 -23.02
CA PRO A 20 18.53 -43.77 -21.82
C PRO A 20 17.17 -43.05 -21.61
N LEU A 21 16.36 -43.58 -20.71
CA LEU A 21 15.06 -43.01 -20.31
C LEU A 21 14.12 -42.79 -21.53
N LEU A 22 14.08 -43.74 -22.46
CA LEU A 22 13.30 -43.63 -23.69
C LEU A 22 11.80 -43.46 -23.40
N ALA A 23 11.24 -44.27 -22.51
CA ALA A 23 9.83 -44.25 -22.16
C ALA A 23 9.43 -42.88 -21.55
N GLU A 24 10.23 -42.35 -20.63
CA GLU A 24 10.00 -41.06 -19.96
C GLU A 24 10.10 -39.89 -20.94
N ARG A 25 11.06 -39.95 -21.88
CA ARG A 25 11.19 -38.94 -22.94
C ARG A 25 10.00 -38.93 -23.87
N GLU A 26 9.55 -40.10 -24.30
CA GLU A 26 8.37 -40.24 -25.16
C GLU A 26 7.09 -39.79 -24.45
N ALA A 27 6.90 -40.15 -23.18
CA ALA A 27 5.78 -39.69 -22.38
C ALA A 27 5.76 -38.15 -22.26
N TYR A 28 6.91 -37.55 -21.99
CA TYR A 28 7.04 -36.10 -21.90
C TYR A 28 6.70 -35.38 -23.22
N LEU A 29 7.27 -35.87 -24.34
CA LEU A 29 6.98 -35.32 -25.67
C LEU A 29 5.52 -35.52 -26.09
N THR A 30 4.89 -36.62 -25.70
CA THR A 30 3.49 -36.88 -25.93
C THR A 30 2.60 -35.91 -25.17
N THR A 31 2.95 -35.61 -23.89
CA THR A 31 2.26 -34.60 -23.10
C THR A 31 2.35 -33.21 -23.75
N MET A 32 3.51 -32.84 -24.27
CA MET A 32 3.70 -31.57 -24.97
C MET A 32 2.93 -31.51 -26.29
N TYR A 33 2.88 -32.60 -27.03
CA TYR A 33 2.09 -32.71 -28.27
C TYR A 33 0.59 -32.52 -28.01
N ASN A 34 0.07 -33.16 -26.98
CA ASN A 34 -1.34 -33.05 -26.57
C ASN A 34 -1.70 -31.63 -26.10
N ARG A 35 -0.72 -30.83 -25.67
CA ARG A 35 -0.86 -29.39 -25.36
C ARG A 35 -0.81 -28.49 -26.59
N GLY A 36 -0.72 -29.05 -27.80
CA GLY A 36 -0.77 -28.30 -29.06
C GLY A 36 0.56 -27.61 -29.46
N LEU A 37 1.71 -28.09 -28.97
CA LEU A 37 2.99 -27.49 -29.36
C LEU A 37 3.39 -27.87 -30.80
N SER A 38 4.03 -26.93 -31.50
CA SER A 38 4.46 -27.12 -32.88
C SER A 38 5.51 -28.23 -33.01
N ARG A 39 5.54 -28.90 -34.19
CA ARG A 39 6.52 -29.92 -34.48
C ARG A 39 7.97 -29.42 -34.31
N GLY A 40 8.26 -28.17 -34.69
CA GLY A 40 9.60 -27.58 -34.52
C GLY A 40 10.01 -27.46 -33.06
N THR A 41 9.07 -27.09 -32.19
CA THR A 41 9.27 -27.02 -30.73
C THR A 41 9.51 -28.40 -30.15
N LEU A 42 8.74 -29.40 -30.56
CA LEU A 42 8.90 -30.78 -30.10
C LEU A 42 10.25 -31.38 -30.52
N LEU A 43 10.70 -31.12 -31.76
CA LEU A 43 12.03 -31.55 -32.25
C LEU A 43 13.13 -30.92 -31.41
N SER A 44 13.10 -29.62 -31.24
CA SER A 44 14.06 -28.91 -30.39
C SER A 44 14.06 -29.44 -28.94
N THR A 45 12.90 -29.76 -28.39
CA THR A 45 12.82 -30.33 -27.04
C THR A 45 13.39 -31.73 -26.99
N ALA A 46 13.18 -32.58 -28.00
CA ALA A 46 13.76 -33.91 -28.06
C ALA A 46 15.32 -33.84 -28.04
N ASP A 47 15.90 -32.90 -28.78
CA ASP A 47 17.34 -32.67 -28.76
C ASP A 47 17.85 -32.19 -27.39
N TYR A 48 17.10 -31.33 -26.72
CA TYR A 48 17.41 -30.90 -25.34
C TYR A 48 17.38 -32.08 -24.36
N LEU A 49 16.41 -32.99 -24.48
CA LEU A 49 16.34 -34.16 -23.61
C LEU A 49 17.58 -35.06 -23.76
N LEU A 50 18.11 -35.23 -24.97
CA LEU A 50 19.37 -35.96 -25.17
C LEU A 50 20.55 -35.28 -24.47
N ARG A 51 20.65 -33.94 -24.59
CA ARG A 51 21.75 -33.19 -23.95
C ARG A 51 21.62 -33.23 -22.43
N ILE A 52 20.40 -33.21 -21.88
CA ILE A 52 20.17 -33.35 -20.44
C ILE A 52 20.67 -34.70 -19.95
N ILE A 53 20.39 -35.79 -20.67
CA ILE A 53 20.87 -37.13 -20.33
C ILE A 53 22.40 -37.18 -20.37
N GLU A 54 23.00 -36.65 -21.45
CA GLU A 54 24.45 -36.63 -21.67
C GLU A 54 25.17 -35.86 -20.54
N PHE A 55 24.77 -34.62 -20.27
CA PHE A 55 25.47 -33.75 -19.33
C PHE A 55 25.12 -33.98 -17.84
N LEU A 56 24.00 -34.63 -17.55
CA LEU A 56 23.65 -35.08 -16.20
C LEU A 56 24.02 -36.55 -15.96
N HIS A 57 24.59 -37.24 -16.97
CA HIS A 57 24.99 -38.67 -16.91
C HIS A 57 23.85 -39.58 -16.43
N LEU A 58 22.61 -39.35 -16.90
CA LEU A 58 21.45 -40.14 -16.54
C LEU A 58 21.50 -41.51 -17.23
N ARG A 59 21.15 -42.58 -16.48
CA ARG A 59 21.18 -43.97 -16.96
C ARG A 59 19.91 -44.72 -16.61
N ASP A 60 19.60 -45.78 -17.35
CA ASP A 60 18.43 -46.65 -17.06
C ASP A 60 18.64 -47.53 -15.82
N ASP A 61 19.89 -47.85 -15.50
CA ASP A 61 20.28 -48.70 -14.39
C ASP A 61 20.31 -47.99 -13.04
N ASP A 62 20.06 -46.68 -12.99
CA ASP A 62 19.96 -45.89 -11.77
C ASP A 62 18.60 -45.13 -11.65
N PRO A 63 17.51 -45.86 -11.45
CA PRO A 63 16.17 -45.26 -11.41
C PRO A 63 15.94 -44.38 -10.15
N LEU A 64 16.75 -44.50 -9.11
CA LEU A 64 16.61 -43.79 -7.84
C LEU A 64 17.46 -42.52 -7.77
N ARG A 65 18.34 -42.28 -8.75
CA ARG A 65 19.21 -41.10 -8.77
C ARG A 65 18.37 -39.82 -8.84
N LYS A 66 18.48 -39.01 -7.82
CA LYS A 66 17.97 -37.64 -7.81
C LYS A 66 19.07 -36.67 -8.16
N VAL A 67 18.73 -35.67 -8.92
CA VAL A 67 19.64 -34.63 -9.41
C VAL A 67 19.30 -33.34 -8.68
N SER A 68 20.29 -32.68 -8.11
CA SER A 68 20.11 -31.37 -7.49
C SER A 68 19.94 -30.27 -8.56
N LEU A 69 19.30 -29.18 -8.21
CA LEU A 69 19.21 -28.03 -9.11
C LEU A 69 20.58 -27.45 -9.46
N GLY A 70 21.55 -27.52 -8.53
CA GLY A 70 22.92 -27.11 -8.76
C GLY A 70 23.64 -27.96 -9.84
N GLU A 71 23.40 -29.29 -9.86
CA GLU A 71 23.92 -30.16 -10.91
C GLU A 71 23.33 -29.83 -12.29
N ILE A 72 21.99 -29.54 -12.34
CA ILE A 72 21.34 -29.11 -13.59
C ILE A 72 21.94 -27.79 -14.09
N GLU A 73 22.24 -26.86 -13.19
CA GLU A 73 22.88 -25.60 -13.53
C GLU A 73 24.28 -25.76 -14.07
N SER A 74 25.07 -26.56 -13.38
CA SER A 74 26.45 -26.86 -13.78
C SER A 74 26.50 -27.57 -15.14
N ALA A 75 25.59 -28.52 -15.37
CA ALA A 75 25.42 -29.20 -16.65
C ALA A 75 25.04 -28.23 -17.79
N GLY A 76 24.11 -27.32 -17.51
CA GLY A 76 23.68 -26.26 -18.43
C GLY A 76 24.82 -25.28 -18.78
N ASP A 77 25.68 -24.94 -17.82
CA ASP A 77 26.87 -24.12 -18.04
C ASP A 77 27.91 -24.86 -18.89
N CYS A 78 28.15 -26.12 -18.59
CA CYS A 78 29.06 -26.94 -19.31
C CYS A 78 28.64 -27.08 -20.78
N TRP A 79 27.38 -27.41 -21.02
CA TRP A 79 26.82 -27.50 -22.35
C TRP A 79 26.88 -26.17 -23.13
N ALA A 80 26.55 -25.05 -22.48
CA ALA A 80 26.60 -23.71 -23.11
C ALA A 80 28.04 -23.34 -23.55
N ARG A 81 29.06 -23.73 -22.77
CA ARG A 81 30.48 -23.55 -23.15
C ARG A 81 30.86 -24.40 -24.35
N THR A 82 30.41 -25.65 -24.42
CA THR A 82 30.68 -26.56 -25.54
C THR A 82 30.14 -25.99 -26.86
N ILE A 83 28.97 -25.32 -26.83
CA ILE A 83 28.39 -24.69 -28.02
C ILE A 83 29.16 -23.41 -28.43
N LYS A 84 29.62 -22.60 -27.48
CA LYS A 84 30.38 -21.37 -27.77
C LYS A 84 31.70 -21.67 -28.49
N ASN A 85 32.28 -22.82 -28.22
CA ASN A 85 33.55 -23.24 -28.84
C ASN A 85 33.37 -23.85 -30.25
N HIS A 86 32.12 -23.95 -30.76
CA HIS A 86 31.89 -24.50 -32.10
C HIS A 86 31.98 -23.39 -33.17
N PRO A 87 32.88 -23.52 -34.19
CA PRO A 87 33.20 -22.42 -35.12
C PRO A 87 32.02 -21.84 -35.91
N MET A 88 30.92 -22.58 -36.06
CA MET A 88 29.74 -22.16 -36.83
C MET A 88 28.63 -21.49 -36.03
N LYS A 89 28.76 -21.29 -34.71
CA LYS A 89 27.66 -20.79 -33.85
C LYS A 89 28.10 -19.71 -32.86
N GLN A 90 28.68 -18.62 -33.35
CA GLN A 90 29.07 -17.47 -32.53
C GLN A 90 27.92 -16.62 -31.98
N GLN A 91 26.68 -16.93 -32.32
CA GLN A 91 25.49 -16.18 -31.85
C GLN A 91 24.57 -17.02 -30.96
N ILE A 92 25.09 -17.60 -29.87
CA ILE A 92 24.22 -18.25 -28.88
C ILE A 92 24.12 -17.33 -27.66
N THR A 93 23.02 -16.62 -27.62
CA THR A 93 22.56 -15.79 -26.52
C THR A 93 22.24 -16.63 -25.27
N GLY A 94 22.23 -16.03 -24.08
CA GLY A 94 21.88 -16.67 -22.79
C GLY A 94 20.61 -17.53 -22.78
N THR A 95 19.76 -17.41 -23.79
CA THR A 95 18.54 -18.19 -24.00
C THR A 95 18.76 -19.71 -24.16
N THR A 96 19.96 -20.16 -24.52
CA THR A 96 20.23 -21.60 -24.79
C THR A 96 20.46 -22.37 -23.49
N LYS A 97 21.26 -21.82 -22.56
CA LYS A 97 21.44 -22.37 -21.20
C LYS A 97 20.11 -22.42 -20.46
N GLU A 98 19.35 -21.34 -20.55
CA GLU A 98 18.07 -21.24 -19.92
C GLU A 98 17.08 -22.30 -20.41
N LYS A 99 17.04 -22.57 -21.73
CA LYS A 99 16.20 -23.62 -22.29
C LYS A 99 16.60 -25.03 -21.83
N PHE A 100 17.90 -25.30 -21.72
CA PHE A 100 18.41 -26.59 -21.21
C PHE A 100 17.90 -26.85 -19.81
N ILE A 101 18.17 -25.91 -18.90
CA ILE A 101 17.78 -26.01 -17.48
C ILE A 101 16.26 -26.12 -17.34
N LEU A 102 15.56 -25.35 -18.12
CA LEU A 102 14.12 -25.37 -18.20
C LEU A 102 13.55 -26.73 -18.56
N THR A 103 14.06 -27.28 -19.65
CA THR A 103 13.62 -28.58 -20.13
C THR A 103 13.94 -29.66 -19.10
N ALA A 104 15.16 -29.61 -18.49
CA ALA A 104 15.55 -30.52 -17.42
C ALA A 104 14.58 -30.47 -16.21
N VAL A 105 14.30 -29.28 -15.70
CA VAL A 105 13.39 -29.11 -14.54
C VAL A 105 11.97 -29.57 -14.87
N ASN A 106 11.44 -29.21 -16.04
CA ASN A 106 10.08 -29.59 -16.45
C ASN A 106 9.94 -31.08 -16.75
N TRP A 107 11.02 -31.76 -17.16
CA TRP A 107 10.99 -33.17 -17.44
C TRP A 107 11.27 -34.01 -16.20
N LEU A 108 12.34 -33.72 -15.45
CA LEU A 108 12.78 -34.52 -14.30
C LEU A 108 11.97 -34.25 -13.04
N GLY A 109 11.38 -33.05 -12.90
CA GLY A 109 10.56 -32.69 -11.75
C GLY A 109 9.34 -33.58 -11.56
N PRO A 110 8.45 -33.70 -12.58
CA PRO A 110 7.30 -34.62 -12.52
C PRO A 110 7.65 -36.09 -12.34
N LEU A 111 8.87 -36.50 -12.73
CA LEU A 111 9.39 -37.84 -12.50
C LEU A 111 9.92 -38.07 -11.08
N GLY A 112 9.87 -37.04 -10.19
CA GLY A 112 10.43 -37.12 -8.84
C GLY A 112 11.96 -37.27 -8.80
N LYS A 113 12.66 -37.01 -9.90
CA LYS A 113 14.10 -37.14 -10.06
C LYS A 113 14.90 -35.90 -9.68
N ILE A 114 14.22 -34.85 -9.17
CA ILE A 114 14.90 -33.65 -8.65
C ILE A 114 14.77 -33.63 -7.12
N ASP A 115 15.91 -33.44 -6.44
CA ASP A 115 15.95 -33.33 -5.00
C ASP A 115 15.24 -32.06 -4.54
N ARG A 116 14.32 -32.18 -3.58
CA ARG A 116 13.52 -31.06 -3.02
C ARG A 116 12.61 -30.30 -3.99
N TYR A 117 12.25 -30.85 -5.14
CA TYR A 117 11.31 -30.27 -6.07
C TYR A 117 10.01 -31.07 -6.12
N SER A 118 8.93 -30.56 -5.49
CA SER A 118 7.56 -31.01 -5.74
C SER A 118 6.82 -29.96 -6.57
N PRO A 119 6.46 -30.25 -7.83
CA PRO A 119 5.78 -29.28 -8.71
C PRO A 119 4.34 -28.97 -8.26
N GLU A 120 3.71 -29.88 -7.51
CA GLU A 120 2.28 -29.80 -7.22
C GLU A 120 1.93 -28.94 -6.01
N ASP A 121 2.84 -28.76 -5.05
CA ASP A 121 2.58 -28.04 -3.80
C ASP A 121 3.23 -26.66 -3.68
N ASN A 122 4.04 -26.26 -4.65
CA ASN A 122 4.76 -25.01 -4.54
C ASN A 122 4.00 -23.84 -5.18
N ILE A 123 3.55 -22.88 -4.34
CA ILE A 123 2.85 -21.67 -4.78
C ILE A 123 3.60 -20.91 -5.89
N LEU A 124 4.94 -20.90 -5.89
CA LEU A 124 5.76 -20.21 -6.89
C LEU A 124 5.58 -20.81 -8.28
N SER A 125 5.39 -22.12 -8.38
CA SER A 125 5.17 -22.82 -9.65
C SER A 125 3.86 -22.39 -10.34
N GLY A 126 2.84 -22.07 -9.57
CA GLY A 126 1.57 -21.55 -10.07
C GLY A 126 1.59 -20.04 -10.40
N LEU A 127 2.52 -19.29 -9.81
CA LEU A 127 2.60 -17.84 -10.02
C LEU A 127 3.30 -17.45 -11.31
N PHE A 128 4.22 -18.26 -11.81
CA PHE A 128 5.06 -17.92 -12.97
C PHE A 128 4.92 -18.94 -14.10
N SER A 129 4.47 -18.48 -15.26
CA SER A 129 4.34 -19.32 -16.47
C SER A 129 5.67 -19.53 -17.20
N ARG A 130 6.61 -18.58 -17.09
CA ARG A 130 7.92 -18.63 -17.74
C ARG A 130 8.94 -19.26 -16.80
N CYS A 131 9.66 -20.22 -17.30
CA CYS A 131 10.57 -21.03 -16.51
C CYS A 131 11.85 -20.35 -16.05
N TYR A 132 12.35 -19.35 -16.77
CA TYR A 132 13.43 -18.50 -16.28
C TYR A 132 13.09 -17.89 -14.91
N HIS A 133 11.88 -17.35 -14.77
CA HIS A 133 11.42 -16.85 -13.49
C HIS A 133 11.32 -17.97 -12.46
N LYS A 134 10.69 -19.12 -12.79
CA LYS A 134 10.55 -20.24 -11.86
C LYS A 134 11.90 -20.64 -11.25
N ARG A 135 12.93 -20.79 -12.08
CA ARG A 135 14.27 -21.16 -11.62
C ARG A 135 14.80 -20.17 -10.59
N ARG A 136 14.88 -18.88 -10.96
CA ARG A 136 15.41 -17.85 -10.07
C ARG A 136 14.70 -17.84 -8.72
N TYR A 137 13.38 -18.05 -8.72
CA TYR A 137 12.59 -18.09 -7.49
C TYR A 137 12.83 -19.35 -6.64
N LEU A 138 13.15 -20.48 -7.25
CA LEU A 138 13.35 -21.74 -6.55
C LEU A 138 14.80 -21.89 -6.04
N THR A 139 15.78 -21.27 -6.70
CA THR A 139 17.20 -21.39 -6.32
C THR A 139 17.71 -20.29 -5.40
N SER A 140 16.95 -19.19 -5.26
CA SER A 140 17.34 -18.10 -4.35
C SER A 140 17.21 -18.53 -2.89
N PRO A 141 18.08 -18.03 -1.99
CA PRO A 141 18.07 -18.37 -0.56
C PRO A 141 16.71 -18.17 0.12
N LEU A 142 16.55 -18.73 1.32
CA LEU A 142 15.34 -18.62 2.16
C LEU A 142 14.06 -19.03 1.42
N LEU A 143 14.12 -20.15 0.68
CA LEU A 143 12.99 -20.62 -0.14
C LEU A 143 11.75 -20.92 0.70
N ASP A 144 11.92 -21.62 1.82
CA ASP A 144 10.82 -22.04 2.69
C ASP A 144 10.13 -20.82 3.36
N GLU A 145 10.91 -19.83 3.79
CA GLU A 145 10.43 -18.59 4.37
C GLU A 145 9.69 -17.73 3.34
N ARG A 146 10.20 -17.68 2.10
CA ARG A 146 9.54 -16.96 1.01
C ARG A 146 8.21 -17.61 0.63
N ILE A 147 8.17 -18.93 0.54
CA ILE A 147 6.94 -19.69 0.27
C ILE A 147 5.94 -19.50 1.41
N SER A 148 6.38 -19.66 2.66
CA SER A 148 5.52 -19.52 3.85
C SER A 148 4.88 -18.14 3.93
N TYR A 149 5.63 -17.08 3.62
CA TYR A 149 5.09 -15.73 3.57
C TYR A 149 4.07 -15.54 2.44
N LEU A 150 4.29 -16.11 1.26
CA LEU A 150 3.33 -16.08 0.16
C LEU A 150 2.06 -16.87 0.49
N MET A 151 2.19 -18.00 1.20
CA MET A 151 1.05 -18.79 1.66
C MET A 151 0.21 -18.05 2.69
N LEU A 152 0.85 -17.28 3.60
CA LEU A 152 0.16 -16.39 4.52
C LEU A 152 -0.72 -15.38 3.76
N TRP A 153 -0.16 -14.71 2.75
CA TRP A 153 -0.90 -13.76 1.92
C TRP A 153 -2.01 -14.42 1.10
N LYS A 154 -1.77 -15.63 0.58
CA LYS A 154 -2.79 -16.43 -0.11
C LYS A 154 -3.95 -16.77 0.82
N LYS A 155 -3.66 -17.20 2.07
CA LYS A 155 -4.68 -17.48 3.09
C LYS A 155 -5.52 -16.23 3.43
N GLN A 156 -4.92 -15.06 3.37
CA GLN A 156 -5.60 -13.77 3.54
C GLN A 156 -6.37 -13.31 2.28
N GLY A 157 -6.47 -14.16 1.25
CA GLY A 157 -7.20 -13.87 0.02
C GLY A 157 -6.47 -12.97 -0.98
N ALA A 158 -5.14 -12.88 -0.93
CA ALA A 158 -4.38 -12.09 -1.89
C ALA A 158 -4.54 -12.61 -3.32
N ALA A 159 -4.80 -11.69 -4.27
CA ALA A 159 -4.89 -12.02 -5.69
C ALA A 159 -3.55 -12.53 -6.23
N GLN A 160 -3.58 -13.41 -7.25
CA GLN A 160 -2.40 -13.98 -7.88
C GLN A 160 -1.39 -12.92 -8.35
N ILE A 161 -1.86 -11.77 -8.85
CA ILE A 161 -1.01 -10.66 -9.26
C ILE A 161 -0.25 -10.04 -8.07
N THR A 162 -0.88 -9.95 -6.89
CA THR A 162 -0.25 -9.45 -5.66
C THR A 162 0.81 -10.43 -5.16
N LEU A 163 0.50 -11.73 -5.15
CA LEU A 163 1.46 -12.78 -4.77
C LEU A 163 2.67 -12.78 -5.70
N ARG A 164 2.45 -12.62 -7.00
CA ARG A 164 3.54 -12.49 -7.99
C ARG A 164 4.41 -11.26 -7.72
N GLN A 165 3.81 -10.11 -7.39
CA GLN A 165 4.56 -8.91 -7.05
C GLN A 165 5.41 -9.10 -5.79
N ILE A 166 4.83 -9.68 -4.73
CA ILE A 166 5.57 -9.98 -3.49
C ILE A 166 6.75 -10.89 -3.79
N ALA A 167 6.53 -11.99 -4.52
CA ALA A 167 7.60 -12.90 -4.91
C ALA A 167 8.72 -12.20 -5.69
N CYS A 168 8.38 -11.32 -6.65
CA CYS A 168 9.38 -10.53 -7.39
C CYS A 168 10.22 -9.67 -6.45
N TYR A 169 9.57 -8.94 -5.53
CA TYR A 169 10.31 -8.10 -4.58
C TYR A 169 11.14 -8.92 -3.59
N GLN A 170 10.68 -10.09 -3.15
CA GLN A 170 11.50 -10.99 -2.32
C GLN A 170 12.83 -11.34 -3.00
N ILE A 171 12.83 -11.58 -4.31
CA ILE A 171 14.06 -11.82 -5.08
C ILE A 171 14.94 -10.57 -5.13
N HIS A 172 14.35 -9.40 -5.39
CA HIS A 172 15.14 -8.16 -5.38
C HIS A 172 15.73 -7.87 -3.99
N VAL A 173 15.00 -8.16 -2.92
CA VAL A 173 15.53 -8.08 -1.56
C VAL A 173 16.72 -9.00 -1.38
N MET A 174 16.64 -10.24 -1.86
CA MET A 174 17.75 -11.20 -1.79
C MET A 174 18.97 -10.79 -2.62
N ASP A 175 18.75 -10.12 -3.77
CA ASP A 175 19.84 -9.66 -4.65
C ASP A 175 20.63 -8.49 -4.05
N TYR A 176 19.97 -7.59 -3.34
CA TYR A 176 20.57 -6.34 -2.85
C TYR A 176 20.79 -6.31 -1.33
N LEU A 177 20.14 -7.20 -0.60
CA LEU A 177 20.37 -7.40 0.82
C LEU A 177 21.03 -8.79 1.00
N PRO A 178 22.30 -8.89 1.38
CA PRO A 178 23.00 -10.18 1.47
C PRO A 178 22.47 -11.00 2.66
N LEU A 179 21.33 -11.65 2.46
CA LEU A 179 20.68 -12.56 3.39
C LEU A 179 21.00 -14.02 3.02
N THR A 180 22.24 -14.41 3.15
CA THR A 180 22.66 -15.82 3.00
C THR A 180 22.25 -16.62 4.23
N GLU A 181 22.16 -15.97 5.38
CA GLU A 181 21.73 -16.54 6.67
C GLU A 181 20.69 -15.62 7.33
N LEU A 182 19.85 -16.21 8.20
CA LEU A 182 18.88 -15.47 8.99
C LEU A 182 19.60 -14.59 10.03
N ARG A 183 19.52 -13.28 9.84
CA ARG A 183 20.09 -12.27 10.75
C ARG A 183 19.15 -11.10 10.92
N MET A 184 19.35 -10.37 12.00
CA MET A 184 18.66 -9.09 12.20
C MET A 184 19.09 -8.08 11.15
N VAL A 185 18.12 -7.38 10.57
CA VAL A 185 18.31 -6.38 9.51
C VAL A 185 17.72 -5.05 9.96
N LYS A 186 18.53 -4.02 9.96
CA LYS A 186 18.11 -2.67 10.31
C LYS A 186 17.35 -2.00 9.16
N GLU A 187 16.46 -1.09 9.49
CA GLU A 187 15.71 -0.31 8.50
C GLU A 187 16.62 0.44 7.52
N SER A 188 17.72 1.04 8.02
CA SER A 188 18.71 1.74 7.19
C SER A 188 19.35 0.84 6.14
N GLU A 189 19.58 -0.44 6.44
CA GLU A 189 20.07 -1.41 5.47
C GLU A 189 19.04 -1.67 4.36
N VAL A 190 17.76 -1.83 4.74
CA VAL A 190 16.67 -2.01 3.77
C VAL A 190 16.52 -0.79 2.87
N VAL A 191 16.57 0.42 3.44
CA VAL A 191 16.47 1.67 2.68
C VAL A 191 17.63 1.82 1.71
N ARG A 192 18.87 1.59 2.16
CA ARG A 192 20.07 1.63 1.33
C ARG A 192 20.02 0.63 0.17
N SER A 193 19.64 -0.62 0.45
CA SER A 193 19.48 -1.66 -0.58
C SER A 193 18.40 -1.29 -1.59
N ALA A 194 17.31 -0.65 -1.16
CA ALA A 194 16.27 -0.15 -2.05
C ALA A 194 16.76 1.01 -2.95
N GLU A 195 17.66 1.86 -2.46
CA GLU A 195 18.30 2.92 -3.25
C GLU A 195 19.27 2.38 -4.29
N GLU A 196 20.09 1.39 -3.92
CA GLU A 196 21.00 0.73 -4.82
C GLU A 196 20.23 0.00 -5.93
N TRP A 197 19.16 -0.73 -5.56
CA TRP A 197 18.27 -1.36 -6.53
C TRP A 197 17.62 -0.34 -7.47
N GLU A 198 17.13 0.80 -6.96
CA GLU A 198 16.51 1.83 -7.78
C GLU A 198 17.51 2.45 -8.79
N LYS A 199 18.76 2.66 -8.39
CA LYS A 199 19.84 3.15 -9.25
C LYS A 199 20.25 2.14 -10.34
N ALA A 200 20.20 0.84 -10.02
CA ALA A 200 20.57 -0.22 -10.94
C ALA A 200 19.52 -0.49 -12.05
N ILE A 201 18.27 -0.03 -11.86
CA ILE A 201 17.23 -0.20 -12.88
C ILE A 201 17.46 0.78 -14.04
N ILE A 202 17.83 0.21 -15.20
CA ILE A 202 18.04 0.98 -16.44
C ILE A 202 16.72 1.68 -16.85
N PRO A 203 16.74 3.00 -17.17
CA PRO A 203 15.56 3.78 -17.53
C PRO A 203 14.72 3.21 -18.68
N GLU A 204 15.33 2.52 -19.62
CA GLU A 204 14.66 1.88 -20.76
C GLU A 204 13.80 0.67 -20.36
N VAL A 205 14.18 -0.06 -19.32
CA VAL A 205 13.41 -1.18 -18.77
C VAL A 205 12.16 -0.66 -18.04
N ARG A 206 12.26 0.49 -17.37
CA ARG A 206 11.11 1.18 -16.75
C ARG A 206 10.04 1.55 -17.77
N LYS A 207 10.41 2.02 -18.97
CA LYS A 207 9.47 2.40 -20.03
C LYS A 207 8.75 1.20 -20.67
N LYS A 208 9.43 0.04 -20.78
CA LYS A 208 8.86 -1.16 -21.42
C LYS A 208 7.93 -1.96 -20.51
N SER A 209 8.11 -1.93 -19.18
CA SER A 209 7.34 -2.77 -18.27
C SER A 209 5.95 -2.22 -17.92
N GLY A 210 5.69 -0.93 -18.15
CA GLY A 210 4.44 -0.26 -17.74
C GLY A 210 4.16 -0.29 -16.23
N ARG A 211 5.05 -0.90 -15.44
CA ARG A 211 4.94 -1.04 -13.99
C ARG A 211 5.77 0.03 -13.30
N LYS A 212 5.16 0.78 -12.43
CA LYS A 212 5.87 1.62 -11.46
C LYS A 212 6.46 0.71 -10.36
N GLU A 213 7.52 -0.02 -10.71
CA GLU A 213 8.39 -0.56 -9.68
C GLU A 213 9.05 0.64 -8.99
N ASN A 214 8.85 0.75 -7.69
CA ASN A 214 9.35 1.89 -6.96
C ASN A 214 10.02 1.44 -5.65
N LYS A 215 10.96 2.25 -5.18
CA LYS A 215 11.68 2.10 -3.91
C LYS A 215 10.73 1.80 -2.75
N GLN A 216 9.58 2.45 -2.69
CA GLN A 216 8.60 2.26 -1.61
C GLN A 216 7.97 0.86 -1.59
N ALA A 217 7.77 0.24 -2.76
CA ALA A 217 7.26 -1.13 -2.82
C ALA A 217 8.32 -2.14 -2.37
N PHE A 218 9.60 -1.91 -2.72
CA PHE A 218 10.72 -2.71 -2.22
C PHE A 218 10.77 -2.65 -0.68
N ILE A 219 10.83 -1.44 -0.10
CA ILE A 219 10.91 -1.25 1.35
C ILE A 219 9.71 -1.92 2.03
N ARG A 220 8.49 -1.72 1.54
CA ARG A 220 7.27 -2.31 2.13
C ARG A 220 7.29 -3.84 2.13
N VAL A 221 7.74 -4.47 1.04
CA VAL A 221 7.81 -5.93 0.97
C VAL A 221 8.94 -6.45 1.84
N ALA A 222 10.12 -5.81 1.83
CA ALA A 222 11.24 -6.19 2.67
C ALA A 222 10.91 -6.08 4.15
N SER A 223 10.43 -4.91 4.61
CA SER A 223 10.07 -4.70 6.02
C SER A 223 8.94 -5.62 6.48
N GLY A 224 7.92 -5.84 5.62
CA GLY A 224 6.81 -6.73 5.93
C GLY A 224 7.25 -8.20 6.03
N TRP A 225 8.09 -8.67 5.10
CA TRP A 225 8.59 -10.05 5.10
C TRP A 225 9.57 -10.31 6.23
N LEU A 226 10.58 -9.43 6.40
CA LEU A 226 11.56 -9.52 7.49
C LEU A 226 10.89 -9.35 8.85
N GLY A 227 9.91 -8.45 8.96
CA GLY A 227 9.12 -8.25 10.18
C GLY A 227 8.29 -9.49 10.55
N TRP A 228 7.70 -10.16 9.55
CA TRP A 228 6.99 -11.43 9.75
C TRP A 228 7.92 -12.54 10.29
N MET A 229 9.18 -12.56 9.85
CA MET A 229 10.20 -13.48 10.36
C MET A 229 10.79 -13.05 11.72
N GLY A 230 10.44 -11.88 12.25
CA GLY A 230 11.06 -11.32 13.46
C GLY A 230 12.50 -10.84 13.25
N LEU A 231 12.93 -10.61 12.02
CA LEU A 231 14.31 -10.23 11.66
C LEU A 231 14.46 -8.74 11.35
N TYR A 232 13.37 -7.98 11.29
CA TYR A 232 13.39 -6.55 11.00
C TYR A 232 13.53 -5.72 12.26
N VAL A 233 14.54 -4.87 12.29
CA VAL A 233 14.75 -3.87 13.34
C VAL A 233 14.40 -2.52 12.74
N PRO A 234 13.20 -1.98 13.04
CA PRO A 234 12.91 -0.61 12.65
C PRO A 234 13.89 0.31 13.37
N GLU A 235 14.56 1.17 12.63
CA GLU A 235 15.29 2.26 13.24
C GLU A 235 14.27 3.34 13.58
N PRO A 236 14.17 3.71 14.85
CA PRO A 236 13.28 4.80 15.20
C PRO A 236 13.75 6.05 14.45
N ASP A 237 12.89 6.59 13.61
CA ASP A 237 13.10 7.90 12.97
C ASP A 237 12.99 9.01 14.05
N THR A 238 13.86 8.89 15.05
CA THR A 238 13.87 9.73 16.24
C THR A 238 15.12 10.59 16.25
N PRO A 239 15.02 11.89 16.52
CA PRO A 239 16.17 12.76 16.71
C PRO A 239 16.99 12.33 17.93
N ALA A 240 18.26 12.73 18.01
CA ALA A 240 19.19 12.33 19.07
C ALA A 240 18.64 12.60 20.48
N GLN A 241 17.87 13.67 20.68
CA GLN A 241 17.29 14.06 21.96
C GLN A 241 15.83 13.62 22.12
N TYR A 242 15.43 12.50 21.50
CA TYR A 242 14.03 12.04 21.50
C TYR A 242 13.50 11.67 22.89
N ASP A 243 14.35 11.37 23.85
CA ASP A 243 13.92 11.01 25.20
C ASP A 243 13.12 12.14 25.88
N PHE A 244 13.45 13.40 25.61
CA PHE A 244 12.68 14.55 26.08
C PHE A 244 11.25 14.56 25.48
N ILE A 245 11.13 14.25 24.19
CA ILE A 245 9.82 14.16 23.54
C ILE A 245 9.00 13.03 24.17
N ARG A 246 9.61 11.85 24.34
CA ARG A 246 8.93 10.68 24.92
C ARG A 246 8.37 10.99 26.31
N ARG A 247 9.19 11.53 27.21
CA ARG A 247 8.76 11.90 28.58
C ARG A 247 7.61 12.91 28.57
N TYR A 248 7.65 13.88 27.67
CA TYR A 248 6.56 14.83 27.50
C TYR A 248 5.27 14.16 27.00
N LEU A 249 5.37 13.25 26.04
CA LEU A 249 4.20 12.54 25.51
C LEU A 249 3.59 11.61 26.56
N ASP A 250 4.41 10.91 27.35
CA ASP A 250 3.96 10.09 28.46
C ASP A 250 3.20 10.92 29.49
N HIS A 251 3.71 12.11 29.85
CA HIS A 251 3.01 13.06 30.72
C HIS A 251 1.65 13.48 30.13
N LEU A 252 1.58 13.75 28.82
CA LEU A 252 0.30 14.13 28.18
C LEU A 252 -0.74 13.02 28.25
N VAL A 253 -0.34 11.78 27.99
CA VAL A 253 -1.27 10.65 27.96
C VAL A 253 -1.64 10.21 29.38
N LEU A 254 -0.64 9.97 30.24
CA LEU A 254 -0.85 9.36 31.56
C LEU A 254 -1.40 10.35 32.60
N GLU A 255 -0.92 11.60 32.58
CA GLU A 255 -1.29 12.58 33.60
C GLU A 255 -2.36 13.58 33.13
N LYS A 256 -2.31 14.01 31.86
CA LYS A 256 -3.25 14.97 31.30
C LYS A 256 -4.44 14.34 30.57
N GLY A 257 -4.46 13.02 30.36
CA GLY A 257 -5.55 12.31 29.72
C GLY A 257 -5.75 12.64 28.23
N TYR A 258 -4.71 13.08 27.54
CA TYR A 258 -4.79 13.30 26.09
C TYR A 258 -4.93 11.97 25.34
N SER A 259 -5.66 11.99 24.21
CA SER A 259 -5.74 10.81 23.35
C SER A 259 -4.38 10.49 22.70
N GLU A 260 -4.10 9.20 22.47
CA GLU A 260 -2.91 8.73 21.75
C GLU A 260 -2.73 9.47 20.41
N ARG A 261 -3.82 9.66 19.66
CA ARG A 261 -3.80 10.39 18.38
C ARG A 261 -3.32 11.84 18.53
N THR A 262 -3.63 12.51 19.65
CA THR A 262 -3.15 13.87 19.94
C THR A 262 -1.67 13.83 20.26
N ALA A 263 -1.23 12.81 21.02
CA ALA A 263 0.18 12.59 21.32
C ALA A 263 0.99 12.31 20.04
N GLU A 264 0.52 11.44 19.16
CA GLU A 264 1.15 11.18 17.85
C GLU A 264 1.29 12.44 16.99
N ALA A 265 0.27 13.29 16.95
CA ALA A 265 0.34 14.55 16.22
C ALA A 265 1.39 15.50 16.80
N ARG A 266 1.52 15.57 18.14
CA ARG A 266 2.53 16.35 18.83
C ARG A 266 3.93 15.76 18.64
N ASP A 267 4.07 14.43 18.71
CA ASP A 267 5.31 13.72 18.41
C ASP A 267 5.87 14.12 17.04
N SER A 268 5.01 14.05 16.02
CA SER A 268 5.41 14.40 14.65
C SER A 268 5.91 15.85 14.53
N LEU A 269 5.27 16.80 15.21
CA LEU A 269 5.69 18.21 15.20
C LEU A 269 6.99 18.43 15.98
N LEU A 270 7.13 17.80 17.15
CA LEU A 270 8.33 17.91 17.96
C LEU A 270 9.54 17.24 17.30
N LYS A 271 9.38 16.10 16.65
CA LYS A 271 10.44 15.49 15.84
C LYS A 271 11.01 16.43 14.80
N ILE A 272 10.16 17.21 14.12
CA ILE A 272 10.62 18.20 13.13
C ILE A 272 11.44 19.31 13.82
N PHE A 273 11.00 19.76 14.99
CA PHE A 273 11.73 20.77 15.75
C PHE A 273 13.09 20.24 16.26
N PHE A 274 13.11 19.04 16.83
CA PHE A 274 14.35 18.45 17.34
C PHE A 274 15.35 18.11 16.22
N ARG A 275 14.88 17.74 15.03
CA ARG A 275 15.75 17.62 13.84
C ARG A 275 16.31 18.97 13.40
N TYR A 276 15.55 20.03 13.54
CA TYR A 276 16.07 21.38 13.31
C TYR A 276 17.19 21.69 14.28
N LEU A 277 17.01 21.42 15.59
CA LEU A 277 18.08 21.59 16.60
C LEU A 277 19.33 20.76 16.25
N GLU A 278 19.15 19.53 15.85
CA GLU A 278 20.24 18.63 15.42
C GLU A 278 21.00 19.18 14.23
N ALA A 279 20.32 19.72 13.24
CA ALA A 279 20.93 20.34 12.06
C ALA A 279 21.71 21.62 12.39
N GLU A 280 21.27 22.36 13.42
CA GLU A 280 21.96 23.56 13.94
C GLU A 280 23.02 23.21 15.00
N GLY A 281 23.19 21.90 15.35
CA GLY A 281 24.16 21.48 16.39
C GLY A 281 23.78 21.93 17.81
N LEU A 282 22.49 22.13 18.09
CA LEU A 282 22.00 22.66 19.35
C LEU A 282 21.43 21.57 20.26
N LEU A 283 21.72 21.67 21.55
CA LEU A 283 21.06 20.89 22.60
C LEU A 283 19.84 21.66 23.13
N LEU A 284 18.87 20.93 23.72
CA LEU A 284 17.65 21.53 24.27
C LEU A 284 17.93 22.58 25.35
N GLU A 285 18.95 22.37 26.17
CA GLU A 285 19.40 23.30 27.21
C GLU A 285 19.92 24.65 26.67
N ASN A 286 20.39 24.66 25.42
CA ASN A 286 20.95 25.84 24.76
C ASN A 286 19.96 26.56 23.84
N VAL A 287 18.69 26.15 23.85
CA VAL A 287 17.64 26.77 23.04
C VAL A 287 17.31 28.16 23.59
N THR A 288 17.31 29.15 22.70
CA THR A 288 16.93 30.53 23.01
C THR A 288 15.67 30.97 22.27
N ALA A 289 15.12 32.12 22.61
CA ALA A 289 14.00 32.71 21.86
C ALA A 289 14.33 32.87 20.37
N SER A 290 15.57 33.28 20.04
CA SER A 290 16.06 33.42 18.66
C SER A 290 16.06 32.08 17.91
N THR A 291 16.42 30.98 18.58
CA THR A 291 16.38 29.63 18.01
C THR A 291 14.96 29.25 17.58
N ILE A 292 13.97 29.55 18.40
CA ILE A 292 12.56 29.25 18.13
C ILE A 292 12.02 30.13 17.01
N ASP A 293 12.35 31.42 17.01
CA ASP A 293 11.93 32.33 15.93
C ASP A 293 12.53 31.90 14.59
N GLY A 294 13.82 31.52 14.56
CA GLY A 294 14.47 30.96 13.36
C GLY A 294 13.79 29.65 12.85
N TYR A 295 13.40 28.77 13.77
CA TYR A 295 12.62 27.56 13.40
C TYR A 295 11.28 27.93 12.78
N LEU A 296 10.50 28.82 13.40
CA LEU A 296 9.17 29.20 12.90
C LEU A 296 9.26 29.95 11.57
N GLU A 297 10.31 30.76 11.37
CA GLU A 297 10.61 31.41 10.09
C GLU A 297 10.94 30.37 9.00
N LYS A 298 11.81 29.40 9.31
CA LYS A 298 12.13 28.29 8.42
C LYS A 298 10.88 27.52 8.01
N ARG A 299 9.96 27.24 8.96
CA ARG A 299 8.67 26.61 8.62
C ARG A 299 7.85 27.45 7.64
N GLY A 300 7.94 28.78 7.74
CA GLY A 300 7.31 29.70 6.79
C GLY A 300 7.91 29.62 5.39
N THR A 301 9.24 29.63 5.30
CA THR A 301 9.98 29.49 4.02
C THR A 301 9.78 28.12 3.38
N ASP A 302 9.61 27.05 4.19
CA ASP A 302 9.26 25.70 3.74
C ASP A 302 7.80 25.58 3.23
N GLY A 303 7.06 26.69 3.15
CA GLY A 303 5.71 26.74 2.59
C GLY A 303 4.58 26.42 3.58
N CYS A 304 4.83 26.37 4.88
CA CYS A 304 3.79 26.21 5.88
C CYS A 304 2.87 27.43 5.94
N CYS A 305 1.54 27.20 5.90
CA CYS A 305 0.60 28.29 6.04
C CYS A 305 0.60 28.86 7.48
N ARG A 306 0.17 30.14 7.62
CA ARG A 306 0.13 30.88 8.89
C ARG A 306 -0.52 30.08 10.04
N ARG A 307 -1.62 29.37 9.76
CA ARG A 307 -2.32 28.54 10.76
C ARG A 307 -1.50 27.33 11.21
N ALA A 308 -0.73 26.70 10.30
CA ALA A 308 0.17 25.61 10.66
C ALA A 308 1.32 26.10 11.54
N ILE A 309 1.90 27.28 11.24
CA ILE A 309 2.94 27.92 12.07
C ILE A 309 2.37 28.22 13.47
N ALA A 310 1.16 28.76 13.56
CA ALA A 310 0.50 29.00 14.85
C ALA A 310 0.27 27.71 15.66
N GLY A 311 -0.07 26.61 14.97
CA GLY A 311 -0.16 25.26 15.56
C GLY A 311 1.19 24.77 16.09
N ASN A 312 2.27 24.92 15.33
CA ASN A 312 3.61 24.59 15.78
C ASN A 312 3.99 25.40 17.03
N ALA A 313 3.80 26.73 17.00
CA ALA A 313 4.07 27.60 18.14
C ALA A 313 3.26 27.21 19.39
N SER A 314 2.03 26.74 19.23
CA SER A 314 1.21 26.24 20.35
C SER A 314 1.79 24.95 20.95
N VAL A 315 2.21 23.99 20.11
CA VAL A 315 2.82 22.74 20.59
C VAL A 315 4.14 23.02 21.29
N LEU A 316 4.98 23.91 20.72
CA LEU A 316 6.25 24.31 21.35
C LEU A 316 6.01 24.99 22.71
N ARG A 317 5.05 25.89 22.83
CA ARG A 317 4.72 26.52 24.14
C ARG A 317 4.27 25.50 25.19
N ASP A 318 3.50 24.51 24.80
CA ASP A 318 3.08 23.45 25.72
C ASP A 318 4.26 22.54 26.11
N PHE A 319 5.14 22.24 25.16
CA PHE A 319 6.36 21.45 25.41
C PHE A 319 7.34 22.21 26.29
N PHE A 320 7.64 23.47 25.98
CA PHE A 320 8.57 24.27 26.78
C PHE A 320 8.04 24.60 28.17
N ARG A 321 6.72 24.70 28.36
CA ARG A 321 6.16 24.78 29.71
C ARG A 321 6.57 23.57 30.55
N TYR A 322 6.41 22.37 30.00
CA TYR A 322 6.80 21.14 30.66
C TYR A 322 8.34 21.04 30.83
N ALA A 323 9.10 21.42 29.81
CA ALA A 323 10.56 21.42 29.86
C ALA A 323 11.12 22.37 30.94
N GLU A 324 10.52 23.55 31.08
CA GLU A 324 10.85 24.53 32.17
C GLU A 324 10.51 23.93 33.55
N GLU A 325 9.35 23.29 33.72
CA GLU A 325 8.94 22.61 34.95
C GLU A 325 9.91 21.47 35.35
N GLN A 326 10.52 20.81 34.35
CA GLN A 326 11.51 19.73 34.55
C GLN A 326 12.96 20.21 34.65
N GLY A 327 13.22 21.50 34.47
CA GLY A 327 14.56 22.06 34.49
C GLY A 327 15.43 21.69 33.28
N TRP A 328 14.82 21.38 32.12
CA TRP A 328 15.53 20.99 30.90
C TRP A 328 16.02 22.18 30.07
N CYS A 329 15.50 23.36 30.32
CA CYS A 329 15.85 24.60 29.63
C CYS A 329 15.64 25.79 30.53
N GLU A 330 16.11 26.99 30.09
CA GLU A 330 15.93 28.22 30.83
C GLU A 330 14.45 28.58 31.04
N HIS A 331 14.17 29.14 32.20
CA HIS A 331 12.88 29.77 32.48
C HIS A 331 12.69 30.99 31.58
N SER A 332 11.54 31.15 30.98
CA SER A 332 11.11 32.24 30.10
C SER A 332 11.05 31.94 28.61
N ILE A 333 11.56 30.82 28.12
CA ILE A 333 11.47 30.44 26.69
C ILE A 333 10.02 30.35 26.24
N ARG A 334 9.17 29.70 27.03
CA ARG A 334 7.73 29.58 26.77
C ARG A 334 7.08 30.96 26.51
N SER A 335 7.41 31.96 27.29
CA SER A 335 6.80 33.29 27.17
C SER A 335 7.27 34.05 25.94
N SER A 336 8.45 33.72 25.41
CA SER A 336 9.02 34.35 24.22
C SER A 336 8.39 33.81 22.91
N ILE A 337 7.77 32.62 22.94
CA ILE A 337 7.19 32.00 21.74
C ILE A 337 5.97 32.78 21.22
N ARG A 338 6.16 33.48 20.12
CA ARG A 338 5.08 34.24 19.47
C ARG A 338 4.38 33.42 18.40
N SER A 339 3.04 33.55 18.34
CA SER A 339 2.25 32.96 17.27
C SER A 339 1.85 34.03 16.26
N PRO A 340 1.87 33.73 14.97
CA PRO A 340 1.27 34.63 14.00
C PRO A 340 -0.23 34.79 14.30
N ARG A 341 -0.75 35.99 14.16
CA ARG A 341 -2.17 36.26 14.34
C ARG A 341 -2.99 35.52 13.29
N CYS A 342 -3.92 34.68 13.74
CA CYS A 342 -4.90 33.99 12.91
C CYS A 342 -6.31 34.46 13.36
N TYR A 343 -7.03 35.11 12.48
CA TYR A 343 -8.38 35.57 12.82
C TYR A 343 -9.38 34.41 12.70
N LYS A 344 -10.28 34.31 13.68
CA LYS A 344 -11.42 33.40 13.57
C LYS A 344 -12.23 33.79 12.34
N MET A 345 -12.65 32.79 11.56
CA MET A 345 -13.50 33.00 10.37
C MET A 345 -12.87 33.82 9.24
N GLU A 346 -11.54 33.91 9.14
CA GLU A 346 -10.83 34.63 8.07
C GLU A 346 -11.13 34.07 6.67
N SER A 347 -11.42 32.77 6.59
CA SER A 347 -11.70 32.09 5.31
C SER A 347 -13.16 31.68 5.20
N VAL A 348 -13.70 31.74 3.98
CA VAL A 348 -14.98 31.11 3.63
C VAL A 348 -14.77 29.58 3.57
N PRO A 349 -15.72 28.76 4.04
CA PRO A 349 -15.66 27.32 3.88
C PRO A 349 -15.46 26.92 2.43
N SER A 350 -14.59 25.95 2.18
CA SER A 350 -14.45 25.37 0.85
C SER A 350 -15.56 24.33 0.66
N PHE A 351 -16.48 24.58 -0.25
CA PHE A 351 -17.59 23.68 -0.56
C PHE A 351 -17.82 23.62 -2.08
N ILE A 352 -18.55 22.62 -2.53
CA ILE A 352 -19.07 22.48 -3.89
C ILE A 352 -20.61 22.60 -3.85
N THR A 353 -21.22 23.02 -4.94
CA THR A 353 -22.68 23.16 -5.01
C THR A 353 -23.36 21.80 -4.88
N TRP A 354 -24.63 21.81 -4.42
CA TRP A 354 -25.37 20.56 -4.27
C TRP A 354 -25.62 19.85 -5.60
N GLU A 355 -25.72 20.58 -6.69
CA GLU A 355 -25.78 20.02 -8.04
C GLU A 355 -24.50 19.29 -8.44
N GLN A 356 -23.35 19.86 -8.06
CA GLN A 356 -22.04 19.19 -8.27
C GLN A 356 -21.92 17.93 -7.42
N VAL A 357 -22.45 17.94 -6.18
CA VAL A 357 -22.51 16.74 -5.33
C VAL A 357 -23.36 15.67 -6.00
N ARG A 358 -24.57 16.00 -6.46
CA ARG A 358 -25.46 15.05 -7.17
C ARG A 358 -24.77 14.47 -8.40
N ARG A 359 -24.23 15.31 -9.26
CA ARG A 359 -23.50 14.88 -10.46
C ARG A 359 -22.35 13.92 -10.13
N MET A 360 -21.62 14.17 -9.03
CA MET A 360 -20.55 13.31 -8.56
C MET A 360 -21.10 11.94 -8.12
N LEU A 361 -22.22 11.90 -7.39
CA LEU A 361 -22.85 10.67 -6.92
C LEU A 361 -23.46 9.86 -8.07
N ASP A 362 -24.17 10.49 -8.99
CA ASP A 362 -24.83 9.82 -10.11
C ASP A 362 -23.84 9.12 -11.07
N ASN A 363 -22.64 9.69 -11.22
CA ASN A 363 -21.61 9.12 -12.09
C ASN A 363 -20.70 8.06 -11.41
N GLN A 364 -20.99 7.67 -10.16
CA GLN A 364 -20.23 6.59 -9.48
C GLN A 364 -20.69 5.19 -9.87
N ASP A 365 -21.83 5.05 -10.52
CA ASP A 365 -22.42 3.76 -10.86
C ASP A 365 -21.87 3.22 -12.20
N ASP A 366 -20.56 2.96 -12.21
CA ASP A 366 -19.87 2.32 -13.35
C ASP A 366 -19.90 0.77 -13.27
N GLY A 367 -20.68 0.21 -12.32
CA GLY A 367 -20.75 -1.23 -12.04
C GLY A 367 -19.46 -1.83 -11.50
N SER A 368 -18.41 -1.05 -11.31
CA SER A 368 -17.16 -1.55 -10.74
C SER A 368 -17.27 -1.74 -9.22
N ARG A 369 -16.58 -2.75 -8.70
CA ARG A 369 -16.49 -2.99 -7.25
C ARG A 369 -16.01 -1.75 -6.49
N ARG A 370 -15.16 -0.94 -7.11
CA ARG A 370 -14.67 0.31 -6.54
C ARG A 370 -15.75 1.37 -6.56
N GLY A 371 -16.45 1.58 -7.68
CA GLY A 371 -17.52 2.57 -7.81
C GLY A 371 -18.65 2.32 -6.82
N ILE A 372 -19.12 1.07 -6.71
CA ILE A 372 -20.18 0.68 -5.76
C ILE A 372 -19.78 1.01 -4.31
N ARG A 373 -18.57 0.69 -3.87
CA ARG A 373 -18.08 1.03 -2.52
C ARG A 373 -17.96 2.54 -2.33
N ASP A 374 -17.33 3.21 -3.29
CA ASP A 374 -17.00 4.62 -3.18
C ASP A 374 -18.27 5.47 -3.19
N ARG A 375 -19.32 5.07 -3.92
CA ARG A 375 -20.65 5.68 -3.88
C ARG A 375 -21.25 5.66 -2.47
N ALA A 376 -21.30 4.49 -1.82
CA ALA A 376 -21.85 4.38 -0.46
C ALA A 376 -21.09 5.27 0.55
N ILE A 377 -19.76 5.37 0.43
CA ILE A 377 -18.92 6.25 1.25
C ILE A 377 -19.25 7.73 0.96
N LEU A 378 -19.34 8.12 -0.31
CA LEU A 378 -19.61 9.51 -0.71
C LEU A 378 -21.02 9.95 -0.29
N GLU A 379 -22.01 9.08 -0.36
CA GLU A 379 -23.37 9.39 0.12
C GLU A 379 -23.40 9.62 1.62
N LEU A 380 -22.73 8.78 2.43
CA LEU A 380 -22.61 9.01 3.88
C LEU A 380 -21.93 10.35 4.20
N LEU A 381 -20.88 10.70 3.48
CA LEU A 381 -20.18 11.98 3.67
C LEU A 381 -21.00 13.19 3.23
N SER A 382 -21.80 13.06 2.18
CA SER A 382 -22.56 14.17 1.58
C SER A 382 -23.91 14.38 2.25
N VAL A 383 -24.65 13.30 2.54
CA VAL A 383 -26.01 13.39 3.08
C VAL A 383 -26.00 13.70 4.57
N TYR A 384 -25.15 13.03 5.35
CA TYR A 384 -25.06 13.23 6.80
C TYR A 384 -23.91 14.14 7.22
N GLY A 385 -23.09 14.59 6.29
CA GLY A 385 -21.91 15.37 6.59
C GLY A 385 -20.94 14.68 7.56
N LEU A 386 -20.83 13.34 7.52
CA LEU A 386 -19.97 12.58 8.44
C LEU A 386 -18.50 12.94 8.29
N ARG A 387 -17.74 12.77 9.37
CA ARG A 387 -16.27 12.85 9.32
C ARG A 387 -15.71 11.56 8.71
N SER A 388 -14.56 11.63 8.07
CA SER A 388 -13.89 10.44 7.51
C SER A 388 -13.63 9.35 8.55
N SER A 389 -13.35 9.72 9.81
CA SER A 389 -13.19 8.76 10.89
C SER A 389 -14.52 8.08 11.25
N GLU A 390 -15.63 8.81 11.26
CA GLU A 390 -16.96 8.26 11.57
C GLU A 390 -17.39 7.23 10.50
N VAL A 391 -17.08 7.49 9.22
CA VAL A 391 -17.32 6.53 8.13
C VAL A 391 -16.37 5.33 8.23
N ALA A 392 -15.08 5.54 8.53
CA ALA A 392 -14.11 4.46 8.67
C ALA A 392 -14.43 3.55 9.86
N ASP A 393 -14.95 4.13 10.95
CA ASP A 393 -15.26 3.44 12.21
C ASP A 393 -16.66 2.80 12.24
N LEU A 394 -17.49 3.02 11.21
CA LEU A 394 -18.84 2.50 11.13
C LEU A 394 -18.82 0.96 11.09
N LYS A 395 -19.50 0.34 12.05
CA LYS A 395 -19.63 -1.12 12.18
C LYS A 395 -20.93 -1.61 11.58
N LEU A 396 -20.96 -2.89 11.22
CA LEU A 396 -22.19 -3.55 10.75
C LEU A 396 -23.30 -3.51 11.81
N SER A 397 -22.93 -3.60 13.11
CA SER A 397 -23.84 -3.50 14.25
C SER A 397 -24.39 -2.09 14.50
N ASP A 398 -23.79 -1.06 13.91
CA ASP A 398 -24.24 0.31 14.06
C ASP A 398 -25.42 0.67 13.13
N ILE A 399 -25.80 -0.25 12.23
CA ILE A 399 -26.93 -0.06 11.31
C ILE A 399 -28.09 -0.98 11.72
N ASP A 400 -29.15 -0.38 12.25
CA ASP A 400 -30.41 -1.07 12.53
C ASP A 400 -31.33 -1.00 11.30
N TRP A 401 -31.28 -2.06 10.49
CA TRP A 401 -32.06 -2.17 9.25
C TRP A 401 -33.59 -2.24 9.49
N ARG A 402 -34.01 -2.73 10.66
CA ARG A 402 -35.45 -2.86 10.97
C ARG A 402 -36.07 -1.53 11.39
N ARG A 403 -35.29 -0.74 12.16
CA ARG A 403 -35.71 0.59 12.61
C ARG A 403 -35.33 1.69 11.62
N GLU A 404 -34.58 1.35 10.58
CA GLU A 404 -34.02 2.29 9.60
C GLU A 404 -33.22 3.41 10.29
N VAL A 405 -32.29 3.04 11.19
CA VAL A 405 -31.47 3.96 11.98
C VAL A 405 -30.00 3.61 11.89
N ILE A 406 -29.15 4.65 11.84
CA ILE A 406 -27.69 4.53 12.00
C ILE A 406 -27.30 5.10 13.36
N HIS A 407 -26.60 4.29 14.16
CA HIS A 407 -26.03 4.70 15.44
C HIS A 407 -24.62 5.24 15.21
N LEU A 408 -24.43 6.54 15.35
CA LEU A 408 -23.15 7.21 15.12
C LEU A 408 -22.43 7.48 16.43
N ARG A 409 -21.19 7.04 16.54
CA ARG A 409 -20.28 7.40 17.65
C ARG A 409 -19.46 8.60 17.23
N ARG A 410 -19.81 9.78 17.73
CA ARG A 410 -19.11 11.02 17.40
C ARG A 410 -17.72 11.05 18.02
N ALA A 411 -16.68 11.20 17.17
CA ALA A 411 -15.27 11.11 17.57
C ALA A 411 -14.81 12.18 18.60
N LYS A 412 -15.52 13.30 18.69
CA LYS A 412 -15.26 14.35 19.69
C LYS A 412 -16.51 14.53 20.54
N GLY A 413 -16.43 14.08 21.82
CA GLY A 413 -17.49 14.29 22.80
C GLY A 413 -18.34 13.07 23.10
N CYS A 414 -18.05 11.93 22.49
CA CYS A 414 -18.54 10.59 22.86
C CYS A 414 -20.06 10.42 23.06
N ARG A 415 -20.90 11.34 22.63
CA ARG A 415 -22.35 11.16 22.67
C ARG A 415 -22.78 10.36 21.44
N PRO A 416 -23.40 9.19 21.64
CA PRO A 416 -24.01 8.46 20.53
C PRO A 416 -25.14 9.31 19.95
N GLN A 417 -25.28 9.28 18.63
CA GLN A 417 -26.33 9.98 17.92
C GLN A 417 -27.03 8.98 17.01
N GLU A 418 -28.35 8.91 17.10
CA GLU A 418 -29.18 8.17 16.17
C GLU A 418 -29.55 9.07 14.99
N MET A 419 -29.39 8.54 13.78
CA MET A 419 -29.74 9.22 12.53
C MET A 419 -30.67 8.32 11.73
N PRO A 420 -31.76 8.85 11.15
CA PRO A 420 -32.61 8.07 10.26
C PRO A 420 -31.80 7.61 9.03
N LEU A 421 -31.94 6.35 8.66
CA LEU A 421 -31.32 5.78 7.48
C LEU A 421 -32.09 6.22 6.24
N VAL A 422 -31.57 7.20 5.53
CA VAL A 422 -32.17 7.69 4.27
C VAL A 422 -32.12 6.57 3.22
N LYS A 423 -33.20 6.37 2.50
CA LYS A 423 -33.39 5.27 1.54
C LYS A 423 -32.22 5.10 0.59
N ASN A 424 -31.80 6.15 -0.10
CA ASN A 424 -30.70 6.07 -1.09
C ASN A 424 -29.38 5.59 -0.44
N VAL A 425 -29.05 6.12 0.77
CA VAL A 425 -27.86 5.70 1.50
C VAL A 425 -27.94 4.25 1.94
N GLY A 426 -29.13 3.83 2.43
CA GLY A 426 -29.37 2.44 2.81
C GLY A 426 -29.22 1.48 1.62
N GLU A 427 -29.79 1.83 0.47
CA GLU A 427 -29.69 1.04 -0.77
C GLU A 427 -28.24 0.92 -1.25
N SER A 428 -27.49 2.02 -1.24
CA SER A 428 -26.06 2.02 -1.63
C SER A 428 -25.20 1.16 -0.68
N ILE A 429 -25.47 1.21 0.63
CA ILE A 429 -24.76 0.35 1.59
C ILE A 429 -25.14 -1.11 1.37
N ILE A 430 -26.42 -1.45 1.19
CA ILE A 430 -26.88 -2.83 0.91
C ILE A 430 -26.24 -3.35 -0.38
N HIS A 431 -26.23 -2.54 -1.43
CA HIS A 431 -25.61 -2.91 -2.70
C HIS A 431 -24.12 -3.22 -2.54
N TYR A 432 -23.38 -2.36 -1.80
CA TYR A 432 -21.99 -2.62 -1.46
C TYR A 432 -21.81 -3.90 -0.64
N LEU A 433 -22.64 -4.13 0.37
CA LEU A 433 -22.54 -5.31 1.24
C LEU A 433 -22.81 -6.61 0.48
N LYS A 434 -23.74 -6.61 -0.47
CA LYS A 434 -24.12 -7.80 -1.26
C LYS A 434 -23.12 -8.10 -2.37
N GLU A 435 -22.76 -7.09 -3.16
CA GLU A 435 -22.03 -7.30 -4.41
C GLU A 435 -20.51 -7.21 -4.27
N VAL A 436 -20.04 -6.47 -3.27
CA VAL A 436 -18.62 -6.10 -3.21
C VAL A 436 -17.92 -6.58 -1.96
N ARG A 437 -18.57 -6.41 -0.79
CA ARG A 437 -17.95 -6.68 0.49
C ARG A 437 -17.77 -8.18 0.70
N ARG A 438 -16.52 -8.60 0.90
CA ARG A 438 -16.20 -9.97 1.26
C ARG A 438 -16.31 -10.18 2.77
N ASN A 439 -16.91 -11.30 3.18
CA ASN A 439 -17.02 -11.67 4.60
C ASN A 439 -15.81 -12.47 5.11
N GLU A 440 -14.79 -12.65 4.27
CA GLU A 440 -13.56 -13.35 4.61
C GLU A 440 -12.82 -12.57 5.71
N GLY A 441 -12.56 -13.20 6.85
CA GLY A 441 -11.78 -12.62 7.96
C GLY A 441 -12.56 -11.98 9.09
N GLY A 442 -13.91 -12.02 9.11
CA GLY A 442 -14.71 -11.60 10.27
C GLY A 442 -14.61 -10.12 10.65
N CYS A 443 -14.24 -9.24 9.72
CA CYS A 443 -14.12 -7.82 9.98
C CYS A 443 -15.49 -7.20 10.28
N GLU A 444 -15.64 -6.57 11.45
CA GLU A 444 -16.91 -5.99 11.93
C GLU A 444 -17.27 -4.64 11.27
N TYR A 445 -16.32 -3.99 10.61
CA TYR A 445 -16.53 -2.68 9.99
C TYR A 445 -17.28 -2.78 8.67
N VAL A 446 -18.13 -1.80 8.36
CA VAL A 446 -18.88 -1.74 7.10
C VAL A 446 -17.92 -1.65 5.92
N PHE A 447 -17.01 -0.68 5.93
CA PHE A 447 -16.10 -0.43 4.80
C PHE A 447 -14.73 -1.04 5.02
N ILE A 448 -14.35 -1.92 4.08
CA ILE A 448 -13.08 -2.64 4.09
C ILE A 448 -12.30 -2.39 2.80
N CYS A 449 -10.99 -2.66 2.85
CA CYS A 449 -10.12 -2.61 1.69
C CYS A 449 -10.57 -3.63 0.63
N LEU A 450 -10.54 -3.26 -0.65
CA LEU A 450 -10.90 -4.16 -1.77
C LEU A 450 -9.80 -5.15 -2.14
N ARG A 451 -8.62 -5.00 -1.54
CA ARG A 451 -7.47 -5.88 -1.72
C ARG A 451 -7.08 -6.47 -0.37
N ALA A 452 -6.59 -7.69 -0.40
CA ALA A 452 -6.07 -8.34 0.80
C ALA A 452 -4.85 -7.58 1.37
N PRO A 453 -4.70 -7.55 2.68
CA PRO A 453 -5.65 -8.06 3.68
C PRO A 453 -6.94 -7.23 3.73
N TYR A 454 -8.11 -7.89 3.80
CA TYR A 454 -9.43 -7.24 3.81
C TYR A 454 -9.70 -6.61 5.18
N GLN A 455 -8.96 -5.57 5.48
CA GLN A 455 -9.02 -4.85 6.75
C GLN A 455 -9.89 -3.60 6.64
N LYS A 456 -10.25 -3.05 7.81
CA LYS A 456 -10.89 -1.75 7.94
C LYS A 456 -10.20 -0.69 7.07
N MET A 457 -10.98 0.14 6.41
CA MET A 457 -10.44 1.28 5.66
C MET A 457 -9.89 2.35 6.61
N THR A 458 -8.76 2.93 6.23
CA THR A 458 -8.19 4.08 6.96
C THR A 458 -8.86 5.39 6.55
N THR A 459 -8.81 6.39 7.43
CA THR A 459 -9.25 7.76 7.11
C THR A 459 -8.54 8.34 5.90
N SER A 460 -7.27 7.98 5.69
CA SER A 460 -6.47 8.38 4.52
C SER A 460 -6.99 7.76 3.22
N SER A 461 -7.50 6.52 3.27
CA SER A 461 -8.14 5.88 2.12
C SER A 461 -9.42 6.59 1.71
N ILE A 462 -10.26 6.97 2.69
CA ILE A 462 -11.48 7.75 2.46
C ILE A 462 -11.15 9.15 1.91
N TYR A 463 -10.12 9.80 2.48
CA TYR A 463 -9.65 11.08 1.97
C TYR A 463 -9.24 10.98 0.50
N LYS A 464 -8.51 9.92 0.14
CA LYS A 464 -8.08 9.68 -1.24
C LYS A 464 -9.28 9.52 -2.20
N ILE A 465 -10.32 8.78 -1.79
CA ILE A 465 -11.55 8.62 -2.59
C ILE A 465 -12.14 9.98 -2.93
N VAL A 466 -12.40 10.80 -1.91
CA VAL A 466 -13.00 12.13 -2.11
C VAL A 466 -12.10 13.04 -2.94
N ARG A 467 -10.78 13.03 -2.67
CA ARG A 467 -9.83 13.82 -3.44
C ARG A 467 -9.82 13.43 -4.92
N ASP A 468 -9.76 12.14 -5.21
CA ASP A 468 -9.69 11.63 -6.58
C ASP A 468 -10.98 11.99 -7.35
N GLU A 469 -12.15 11.96 -6.68
CA GLU A 469 -13.41 12.40 -7.30
C GLU A 469 -13.47 13.93 -7.50
N LEU A 470 -13.07 14.73 -6.54
CA LEU A 470 -13.04 16.19 -6.70
C LEU A 470 -12.09 16.63 -7.83
N VAL A 471 -10.98 15.88 -8.03
CA VAL A 471 -10.05 16.11 -9.14
C VAL A 471 -10.66 15.68 -10.48
N LYS A 472 -11.35 14.54 -10.53
CA LYS A 472 -11.98 14.00 -11.75
C LYS A 472 -12.99 14.96 -12.36
N TYR A 473 -13.70 15.72 -11.53
CA TYR A 473 -14.68 16.71 -11.97
C TYR A 473 -14.12 18.13 -12.10
N ASP A 474 -12.79 18.29 -12.03
CA ASP A 474 -12.08 19.60 -12.10
C ASP A 474 -12.71 20.67 -11.21
N LEU A 475 -13.15 20.26 -10.01
CA LEU A 475 -13.78 21.17 -9.07
C LEU A 475 -12.70 22.01 -8.41
N ASN A 476 -12.71 23.32 -8.73
CA ASN A 476 -11.75 24.28 -8.19
C ASN A 476 -12.07 24.62 -6.73
N VAL A 477 -11.62 23.75 -5.81
CA VAL A 477 -11.80 23.92 -4.37
C VAL A 477 -10.44 24.01 -3.67
N LYS A 478 -10.36 24.90 -2.68
CA LYS A 478 -9.13 25.14 -1.91
C LYS A 478 -8.67 23.90 -1.15
N HIS A 479 -9.61 23.11 -0.64
CA HIS A 479 -9.34 21.88 0.11
C HIS A 479 -10.07 20.71 -0.55
N ARG A 480 -9.30 19.73 -1.06
CA ARG A 480 -9.84 18.56 -1.77
C ARG A 480 -9.91 17.36 -0.82
N GLY A 481 -10.91 17.34 0.05
CA GLY A 481 -11.07 16.25 1.01
C GLY A 481 -12.47 16.14 1.60
N PRO A 482 -12.75 15.19 2.51
CA PRO A 482 -14.07 14.92 3.10
C PRO A 482 -14.74 16.12 3.77
N HIS A 483 -13.94 17.04 4.29
CA HIS A 483 -14.47 18.28 4.86
C HIS A 483 -15.18 19.16 3.84
N THR A 484 -14.80 19.11 2.56
CA THR A 484 -15.49 19.83 1.49
C THR A 484 -16.91 19.33 1.32
N LEU A 485 -17.15 18.01 1.33
CA LEU A 485 -18.48 17.43 1.26
C LEU A 485 -19.33 17.78 2.51
N ARG A 486 -18.71 17.73 3.68
CA ARG A 486 -19.35 18.15 4.92
C ARG A 486 -19.75 19.64 4.90
N HIS A 487 -18.91 20.51 4.36
CA HIS A 487 -19.23 21.92 4.17
C HIS A 487 -20.34 22.09 3.12
N SER A 488 -20.33 21.29 2.04
CA SER A 488 -21.42 21.30 1.05
C SER A 488 -22.76 20.89 1.65
N CYS A 489 -22.79 19.84 2.46
CA CYS A 489 -23.97 19.42 3.20
C CYS A 489 -24.51 20.55 4.09
N ALA A 490 -23.66 21.13 4.93
CA ALA A 490 -24.05 22.21 5.82
C ALA A 490 -24.55 23.45 5.07
N THR A 491 -23.84 23.87 4.02
CA THR A 491 -24.22 25.01 3.20
C THR A 491 -25.56 24.77 2.48
N HIS A 492 -25.77 23.55 1.99
CA HIS A 492 -27.05 23.18 1.37
C HIS A 492 -28.22 23.28 2.36
N LEU A 493 -28.06 22.73 3.56
CA LEU A 493 -29.10 22.79 4.59
C LEU A 493 -29.41 24.21 5.01
N VAL A 494 -28.40 25.05 5.26
CA VAL A 494 -28.59 26.46 5.60
C VAL A 494 -29.34 27.20 4.48
N ASN A 495 -28.92 27.02 3.21
CA ASN A 495 -29.60 27.65 2.07
C ASN A 495 -31.01 27.05 1.80
N SER A 496 -31.33 25.87 2.33
CA SER A 496 -32.67 25.28 2.33
C SER A 496 -33.55 25.79 3.47
N GLY A 497 -33.04 26.70 4.30
CA GLY A 497 -33.81 27.38 5.35
C GLY A 497 -33.75 26.71 6.74
N HIS A 498 -32.91 25.68 6.90
CA HIS A 498 -32.68 25.06 8.21
C HIS A 498 -31.91 25.98 9.16
N SER A 499 -32.28 25.97 10.42
CA SER A 499 -31.61 26.78 11.44
C SER A 499 -30.16 26.32 11.68
N MET A 500 -29.31 27.24 12.09
CA MET A 500 -27.94 26.93 12.47
C MET A 500 -27.84 25.88 13.59
N LYS A 501 -28.85 25.79 14.45
CA LYS A 501 -28.93 24.78 15.51
C LYS A 501 -29.19 23.40 14.94
N GLU A 502 -30.15 23.24 14.04
CA GLU A 502 -30.46 21.96 13.37
C GLU A 502 -29.26 21.46 12.59
N VAL A 503 -28.57 22.36 11.87
CA VAL A 503 -27.33 22.02 11.15
C VAL A 503 -26.21 21.62 12.12
N ALA A 504 -26.07 22.31 13.27
CA ALA A 504 -25.09 21.93 14.29
C ALA A 504 -25.38 20.56 14.88
N ASP A 505 -26.66 20.27 15.18
CA ASP A 505 -27.11 19.00 15.73
C ASP A 505 -26.86 17.85 14.73
N LEU A 506 -27.24 18.02 13.46
CA LEU A 506 -26.98 17.04 12.41
C LEU A 506 -25.48 16.74 12.29
N LEU A 507 -24.64 17.77 12.25
CA LEU A 507 -23.19 17.62 12.11
C LEU A 507 -22.51 17.13 13.39
N GLY A 508 -23.19 17.10 14.53
CA GLY A 508 -22.61 16.77 15.84
C GLY A 508 -21.55 17.80 16.27
N HIS A 509 -21.85 19.09 16.14
CA HIS A 509 -21.03 20.17 16.66
C HIS A 509 -21.38 20.43 18.12
N GLN A 510 -20.39 20.33 19.02
CA GLN A 510 -20.59 20.63 20.45
C GLN A 510 -20.79 22.12 20.72
N MET A 511 -20.22 22.99 19.91
CA MET A 511 -20.31 24.43 20.02
C MET A 511 -20.93 25.01 18.75
N LEU A 512 -21.96 25.83 18.91
CA LEU A 512 -22.60 26.59 17.83
C LEU A 512 -21.60 27.47 17.06
N ASP A 513 -20.56 27.96 17.73
CA ASP A 513 -19.48 28.74 17.10
C ASP A 513 -18.81 27.98 15.92
N THR A 514 -18.78 26.66 15.98
CA THR A 514 -18.25 25.84 14.87
C THR A 514 -19.15 25.91 13.64
N THR A 515 -20.46 26.12 13.84
CA THR A 515 -21.46 26.19 12.77
C THR A 515 -21.61 27.61 12.23
N ARG A 516 -21.24 28.65 12.99
CA ARG A 516 -21.30 30.07 12.57
C ARG A 516 -20.52 30.38 11.29
N ILE A 517 -19.55 29.54 10.95
CA ILE A 517 -18.79 29.70 9.68
C ILE A 517 -19.71 29.61 8.45
N TYR A 518 -20.86 28.94 8.57
CA TYR A 518 -21.84 28.82 7.47
C TYR A 518 -22.77 30.02 7.36
N ALA A 519 -22.85 30.91 8.35
CA ALA A 519 -23.60 32.16 8.25
C ALA A 519 -23.06 33.04 7.10
N LYS A 520 -21.79 32.91 6.75
CA LYS A 520 -21.17 33.64 5.61
C LYS A 520 -21.65 33.18 4.23
N VAL A 521 -22.23 31.99 4.14
CA VAL A 521 -22.71 31.37 2.90
C VAL A 521 -24.23 31.18 2.92
N ASP A 522 -24.91 31.73 3.93
CA ASP A 522 -26.37 31.81 4.04
C ASP A 522 -26.90 32.91 3.10
N MET A 523 -26.96 32.60 1.81
CA MET A 523 -27.42 33.57 0.80
C MET A 523 -28.91 33.90 0.95
N VAL A 524 -29.71 32.97 1.51
CA VAL A 524 -31.14 33.16 1.74
C VAL A 524 -31.35 34.12 2.92
N GLY A 525 -30.66 33.91 4.03
CA GLY A 525 -30.70 34.80 5.19
C GLY A 525 -30.14 36.19 4.87
N LEU A 526 -29.00 36.25 4.14
CA LEU A 526 -28.41 37.53 3.74
C LEU A 526 -29.32 38.35 2.82
N ARG A 527 -30.02 37.70 1.86
CA ARG A 527 -31.01 38.37 1.02
C ARG A 527 -32.17 38.93 1.85
N LYS A 528 -32.71 38.14 2.76
CA LYS A 528 -33.78 38.62 3.65
C LYS A 528 -33.37 39.86 4.45
N VAL A 529 -32.14 39.92 4.93
CA VAL A 529 -31.60 41.10 5.63
C VAL A 529 -31.39 42.27 4.67
N ALA A 530 -30.92 42.01 3.45
CA ALA A 530 -30.76 43.05 2.43
C ALA A 530 -32.09 43.64 1.95
N ASP A 531 -33.15 42.79 1.88
CA ASP A 531 -34.51 43.16 1.49
C ASP A 531 -35.31 43.82 2.62
N MET A 532 -34.80 43.82 3.85
CA MET A 532 -35.36 44.66 4.92
C MET A 532 -35.15 46.12 4.53
N GLY A 533 -36.23 46.78 4.13
CA GLY A 533 -36.19 48.17 3.68
C GLY A 533 -35.50 49.06 4.72
N TRP A 534 -34.42 49.66 4.30
CA TRP A 534 -33.67 50.64 5.11
C TRP A 534 -34.35 52.01 5.11
N GLU A 535 -35.58 52.08 4.55
CA GLU A 535 -36.43 53.25 4.54
C GLU A 535 -36.85 53.63 5.95
N GLY A 536 -36.02 54.30 6.67
CA GLY A 536 -36.24 54.75 8.05
C GLY A 536 -35.01 54.82 8.92
N LEU A 537 -33.86 54.40 8.36
CA LEU A 537 -32.57 54.43 9.06
C LEU A 537 -31.57 55.44 8.47
N LEU A 538 -31.99 56.23 7.44
CA LEU A 538 -31.24 57.36 6.87
C LEU A 538 -31.84 58.67 7.29
#